data_55bf0006a3a9ef9d30768590e78dff54
#
_entry.id   55bf0006a3a9ef9d30768590e78dff54
#
_cell.length_a   1.000
_cell.length_b   1.000
_cell.length_c   1.000
_cell.angle_alpha   90.00
_cell.angle_beta   90.00
_cell.angle_gamma   90.00
#
_symmetry.space_group_name_H-M   'P 1'
#
loop_
_entity.id
_entity.type
_entity.pdbx_description
1 polymer ?
#
loop_
_entity_poly.entity_id
_entity_poly.type
_entity_poly.pdbx_seq_one_letter_code
_entity_poly.pdbx_strand_id
1 'polypeptide(L)'
;STETDKIIQGLSREDLFLVSADHFISDTAAYADILLPASMGAEMEDMILSWGHLYLTYNTKCVESPGEAIPNNEIFRRLAKRLGFKEDNFQWSDEECLQNYVDWDSPACQGIDLAYMKKHGYARLTVGTKDNRAPHKEGNFPTPSGKCEFRVVGAKNFVAGPFRQMYEGFQPGQD
;
A
#
# COMPACT_ATOMS: atom_id res chain seq x y z
N SER A 1 -4.29 10.37 14.84
CA SER A 1 -5.70 10.30 14.45
C SER A 1 -6.47 11.46 15.05
N THR A 2 -7.47 11.97 14.32
CA THR A 2 -8.34 13.07 14.83
C THR A 2 -9.39 12.60 15.84
N GLU A 3 -9.58 11.30 16.02
CA GLU A 3 -10.57 10.70 16.93
C GLU A 3 -9.94 9.57 17.75
N THR A 4 -8.83 9.87 18.41
CA THR A 4 -8.05 8.89 19.16
C THR A 4 -8.88 8.19 20.23
N ASP A 5 -9.75 8.91 20.95
CA ASP A 5 -10.58 8.33 22.00
C ASP A 5 -11.55 7.26 21.46
N LYS A 6 -12.15 7.49 20.28
CA LYS A 6 -13.02 6.48 19.64
C LYS A 6 -12.23 5.26 19.17
N ILE A 7 -11.00 5.47 18.70
CA ILE A 7 -10.12 4.36 18.32
C ILE A 7 -9.78 3.53 19.55
N ILE A 8 -9.38 4.16 20.65
CA ILE A 8 -9.08 3.48 21.92
C ILE A 8 -10.31 2.69 22.42
N GLN A 9 -11.49 3.31 22.41
CA GLN A 9 -12.74 2.62 22.78
C GLN A 9 -13.01 1.41 21.86
N GLY A 10 -12.76 1.56 20.55
CA GLY A 10 -12.90 0.48 19.58
C GLY A 10 -11.92 -0.67 19.82
N LEU A 11 -10.65 -0.35 20.09
CA LEU A 11 -9.60 -1.33 20.35
C LEU A 11 -9.75 -2.03 21.71
N SER A 12 -10.40 -1.39 22.69
CA SER A 12 -10.62 -1.93 24.05
C SER A 12 -11.86 -2.83 24.15
N ARG A 13 -12.54 -3.13 23.04
CA ARG A 13 -13.74 -3.98 23.06
C ARG A 13 -13.36 -5.43 23.31
N GLU A 14 -14.08 -6.10 24.22
CA GLU A 14 -13.88 -7.51 24.54
C GLU A 14 -14.29 -8.47 23.39
N ASP A 15 -15.16 -8.02 22.48
CA ASP A 15 -15.58 -8.78 21.31
C ASP A 15 -14.71 -8.55 20.06
N LEU A 16 -13.62 -7.80 20.18
CA LEU A 16 -12.65 -7.57 19.13
C LEU A 16 -11.48 -8.55 19.28
N PHE A 17 -11.23 -9.35 18.26
CA PHE A 17 -9.97 -10.11 18.13
C PHE A 17 -9.03 -9.37 17.22
N LEU A 18 -7.91 -8.87 17.75
CA LEU A 18 -6.94 -8.04 17.05
C LEU A 18 -5.61 -8.77 16.86
N VAL A 19 -5.16 -8.86 15.62
CA VAL A 19 -3.82 -9.31 15.28
C VAL A 19 -3.03 -8.12 14.76
N SER A 20 -1.87 -7.85 15.33
CA SER A 20 -0.95 -6.80 14.88
C SER A 20 0.33 -7.43 14.32
N ALA A 21 0.69 -7.06 13.10
CA ALA A 21 2.00 -7.36 12.52
C ALA A 21 2.80 -6.06 12.47
N ASP A 22 3.83 -5.95 13.28
CA ASP A 22 4.59 -4.70 13.44
C ASP A 22 6.05 -4.98 13.77
N HIS A 23 6.90 -4.00 13.58
CA HIS A 23 8.32 -4.02 13.96
C HIS A 23 8.51 -3.77 15.46
N PHE A 24 7.58 -3.04 16.06
CA PHE A 24 7.61 -2.62 17.46
C PHE A 24 6.24 -2.82 18.09
N ILE A 25 6.20 -2.89 19.41
CA ILE A 25 4.93 -2.82 20.15
C ILE A 25 4.49 -1.36 20.16
N SER A 26 3.76 -0.98 19.09
CA SER A 26 3.14 0.34 18.96
C SER A 26 1.93 0.48 19.89
N ASP A 27 1.40 1.70 20.04
CA ASP A 27 0.21 1.95 20.85
C ASP A 27 -0.99 1.10 20.42
N THR A 28 -1.14 0.86 19.12
CA THR A 28 -2.18 -0.04 18.58
C THR A 28 -1.85 -1.50 18.88
N ALA A 29 -0.61 -1.90 18.71
CA ALA A 29 -0.15 -3.26 18.97
C ALA A 29 -0.31 -3.65 20.45
N ALA A 30 -0.28 -2.68 21.36
CA ALA A 30 -0.51 -2.92 22.80
C ALA A 30 -1.93 -3.43 23.12
N TYR A 31 -2.89 -3.27 22.22
CA TYR A 31 -4.25 -3.81 22.35
C TYR A 31 -4.44 -5.17 21.64
N ALA A 32 -3.43 -5.68 20.96
CA ALA A 32 -3.57 -6.88 20.16
C ALA A 32 -3.57 -8.15 21.02
N ASP A 33 -4.43 -9.11 20.63
CA ASP A 33 -4.46 -10.46 21.18
C ASP A 33 -3.27 -11.30 20.69
N ILE A 34 -2.81 -11.02 19.46
CA ILE A 34 -1.65 -11.68 18.85
C ILE A 34 -0.75 -10.61 18.24
N LEU A 35 0.54 -10.70 18.57
CA LEU A 35 1.61 -9.91 17.94
C LEU A 35 2.43 -10.82 17.03
N LEU A 36 2.59 -10.40 15.78
CA LEU A 36 3.42 -11.07 14.79
C LEU A 36 4.63 -10.17 14.49
N PRO A 37 5.85 -10.60 14.76
CA PRO A 37 7.02 -9.80 14.43
C PRO A 37 7.23 -9.75 12.92
N ALA A 38 7.26 -8.55 12.36
CA ALA A 38 7.47 -8.32 10.93
C ALA A 38 8.90 -7.90 10.63
N SER A 39 9.44 -8.35 9.50
CA SER A 39 10.76 -7.94 9.02
C SER A 39 10.80 -6.47 8.65
N MET A 40 11.92 -5.82 8.95
CA MET A 40 12.21 -4.45 8.54
C MET A 40 12.74 -4.40 7.10
N GLY A 41 12.76 -3.20 6.50
CA GLY A 41 13.19 -3.03 5.11
C GLY A 41 14.60 -3.58 4.81
N ALA A 42 15.56 -3.48 5.73
CA ALA A 42 16.90 -4.03 5.53
C ALA A 42 16.96 -5.58 5.57
N GLU A 43 15.89 -6.22 6.02
CA GLU A 43 15.80 -7.66 6.26
C GLU A 43 15.06 -8.40 5.14
N MET A 44 14.53 -7.69 4.14
CA MET A 44 13.77 -8.27 3.04
C MET A 44 14.07 -7.58 1.72
N GLU A 45 13.76 -8.25 0.62
CA GLU A 45 13.71 -7.61 -0.70
C GLU A 45 12.33 -6.98 -0.89
N ASP A 46 12.31 -5.78 -1.48
CA ASP A 46 11.07 -5.06 -1.75
C ASP A 46 11.22 -4.08 -2.92
N MET A 47 10.12 -3.59 -3.41
CA MET A 47 10.08 -2.54 -4.42
C MET A 47 9.20 -1.39 -3.95
N ILE A 48 9.75 -0.18 -4.01
CA ILE A 48 9.13 1.00 -3.42
C ILE A 48 8.84 2.03 -4.51
N LEU A 49 7.58 2.37 -4.67
CA LEU A 49 7.14 3.53 -5.45
C LEU A 49 6.83 4.68 -4.51
N SER A 50 7.61 5.73 -4.58
CA SER A 50 7.42 6.91 -3.73
C SER A 50 6.29 7.81 -4.23
N TRP A 51 5.59 8.44 -3.32
CA TRP A 51 4.56 9.44 -3.63
C TRP A 51 5.14 10.80 -4.04
N GLY A 52 6.36 11.12 -3.61
CA GLY A 52 6.96 12.44 -3.81
C GLY A 52 7.82 12.59 -5.06
N HIS A 53 8.06 11.49 -5.80
CA HIS A 53 8.90 11.50 -6.99
C HIS A 53 8.58 10.34 -7.93
N LEU A 54 9.23 10.33 -9.11
CA LEU A 54 8.99 9.34 -10.17
C LEU A 54 10.06 8.24 -10.22
N TYR A 55 10.65 7.93 -9.09
CA TYR A 55 11.63 6.85 -9.03
C TYR A 55 11.00 5.61 -8.41
N LEU A 56 11.16 4.49 -9.11
CA LEU A 56 10.99 3.17 -8.57
C LEU A 56 12.31 2.76 -7.93
N THR A 57 12.28 2.25 -6.72
CA THR A 57 13.48 1.86 -5.96
C THR A 57 13.38 0.38 -5.59
N TYR A 58 14.45 -0.35 -5.81
CA TYR A 58 14.60 -1.73 -5.36
C TYR A 58 15.36 -1.77 -4.04
N ASN A 59 14.78 -2.39 -3.06
CA ASN A 59 15.38 -2.60 -1.76
C ASN A 59 16.00 -3.99 -1.69
N THR A 60 17.30 -4.03 -1.49
CA THR A 60 18.05 -5.29 -1.35
C THR A 60 18.10 -5.71 0.12
N LYS A 61 17.82 -6.98 0.39
CA LYS A 61 18.04 -7.55 1.71
C LYS A 61 19.52 -7.46 2.09
N CYS A 62 19.81 -6.86 3.24
CA CYS A 62 21.16 -6.63 3.74
C CYS A 62 21.52 -7.48 4.96
N VAL A 63 20.53 -7.85 5.76
CA VAL A 63 20.69 -8.61 7.01
C VAL A 63 19.59 -9.65 7.17
N GLU A 64 19.83 -10.67 7.99
CA GLU A 64 18.78 -11.62 8.36
C GLU A 64 17.83 -11.01 9.40
N SER A 65 16.55 -11.38 9.31
CA SER A 65 15.57 -10.97 10.32
C SER A 65 15.89 -11.59 11.67
N PRO A 66 15.80 -10.84 12.77
CA PRO A 66 16.07 -11.38 14.09
C PRO A 66 14.90 -12.22 14.61
N GLY A 67 15.23 -13.26 15.38
CA GLY A 67 14.24 -14.07 16.09
C GLY A 67 13.21 -14.74 15.16
N GLU A 68 11.94 -14.46 15.36
CA GLU A 68 10.83 -15.01 14.60
C GLU A 68 10.27 -14.02 13.56
N ALA A 69 10.92 -12.87 13.36
CA ALA A 69 10.47 -11.87 12.40
C ALA A 69 10.54 -12.40 10.96
N ILE A 70 9.45 -12.23 10.23
CA ILE A 70 9.34 -12.64 8.83
C ILE A 70 8.65 -11.53 8.01
N PRO A 71 8.88 -11.48 6.68
CA PRO A 71 8.18 -10.53 5.81
C PRO A 71 6.67 -10.72 5.83
N ASN A 72 5.92 -9.64 5.66
CA ASN A 72 4.46 -9.68 5.61
C ASN A 72 3.92 -10.66 4.55
N ASN A 73 4.56 -10.74 3.39
CA ASN A 73 4.19 -11.71 2.35
C ASN A 73 4.25 -13.15 2.86
N GLU A 74 5.25 -13.48 3.67
CA GLU A 74 5.39 -14.81 4.27
C GLU A 74 4.33 -15.06 5.36
N ILE A 75 3.98 -14.05 6.15
CA ILE A 75 2.87 -14.14 7.11
C ILE A 75 1.58 -14.50 6.38
N PHE A 76 1.23 -13.76 5.31
CA PHE A 76 0.01 -14.01 4.53
C PHE A 76 0.07 -15.34 3.78
N ARG A 77 1.22 -15.73 3.26
CA ARG A 77 1.42 -17.02 2.59
C ARG A 77 1.15 -18.19 3.54
N ARG A 78 1.67 -18.13 4.77
CA ARG A 78 1.39 -19.13 5.81
C ARG A 78 -0.06 -19.14 6.24
N LEU A 79 -0.67 -17.98 6.39
CA LEU A 79 -2.08 -17.85 6.74
C LEU A 79 -2.98 -18.43 5.64
N ALA A 80 -2.76 -18.05 4.40
CA ALA A 80 -3.49 -18.55 3.22
C ALA A 80 -3.41 -20.08 3.12
N LYS A 81 -2.23 -20.64 3.33
CA LYS A 81 -2.03 -22.11 3.36
C LYS A 81 -2.89 -22.76 4.46
N ARG A 82 -2.96 -22.17 5.65
CA ARG A 82 -3.75 -22.67 6.76
C ARG A 82 -5.25 -22.58 6.53
N LEU A 83 -5.69 -21.54 5.82
CA LEU A 83 -7.09 -21.30 5.44
C LEU A 83 -7.50 -22.08 4.20
N GLY A 84 -6.56 -22.72 3.50
CA GLY A 84 -6.83 -23.53 2.32
C GLY A 84 -7.04 -22.72 1.03
N PHE A 85 -6.58 -21.47 0.99
CA PHE A 85 -6.56 -20.66 -0.23
C PHE A 85 -5.60 -21.27 -1.25
N LYS A 86 -6.02 -21.32 -2.51
CA LYS A 86 -5.29 -21.99 -3.60
C LYS A 86 -4.94 -21.05 -4.75
N GLU A 87 -5.35 -19.80 -4.68
CA GLU A 87 -5.06 -18.79 -5.68
C GLU A 87 -3.54 -18.60 -5.80
N ASP A 88 -3.06 -18.48 -7.03
CA ASP A 88 -1.63 -18.51 -7.36
C ASP A 88 -0.84 -17.43 -6.62
N ASN A 89 -1.41 -16.23 -6.47
CA ASN A 89 -0.76 -15.12 -5.78
C ASN A 89 -0.41 -15.40 -4.31
N PHE A 90 -1.13 -16.33 -3.66
CA PHE A 90 -0.78 -16.79 -2.31
C PHE A 90 0.33 -17.84 -2.28
N GLN A 91 0.75 -18.34 -3.44
CA GLN A 91 1.80 -19.34 -3.56
C GLN A 91 3.13 -18.72 -4.03
N TRP A 92 3.09 -17.50 -4.55
CA TRP A 92 4.27 -16.83 -5.09
C TRP A 92 5.38 -16.68 -4.05
N SER A 93 6.61 -16.93 -4.46
CA SER A 93 7.81 -16.50 -3.76
C SER A 93 7.90 -14.97 -3.73
N ASP A 94 8.80 -14.41 -2.93
CA ASP A 94 8.98 -12.95 -2.88
C ASP A 94 9.45 -12.43 -4.25
N GLU A 95 10.30 -13.16 -4.97
CA GLU A 95 10.72 -12.79 -6.33
C GLU A 95 9.55 -12.81 -7.32
N GLU A 96 8.68 -13.82 -7.27
CA GLU A 96 7.47 -13.86 -8.09
C GLU A 96 6.50 -12.74 -7.74
N CYS A 97 6.39 -12.34 -6.48
CA CYS A 97 5.64 -11.16 -6.09
C CYS A 97 6.19 -9.89 -6.75
N LEU A 98 7.50 -9.67 -6.67
CA LEU A 98 8.15 -8.51 -7.29
C LEU A 98 7.98 -8.51 -8.82
N GLN A 99 8.01 -9.69 -9.44
CA GLN A 99 7.80 -9.82 -10.88
C GLN A 99 6.35 -9.54 -11.30
N ASN A 100 5.37 -9.95 -10.51
CA ASN A 100 3.96 -9.90 -10.89
C ASN A 100 3.20 -8.67 -10.38
N TYR A 101 3.71 -7.96 -9.38
CA TYR A 101 3.03 -6.76 -8.84
C TYR A 101 3.31 -5.49 -9.65
N VAL A 102 4.35 -5.48 -10.43
CA VAL A 102 4.68 -4.36 -11.31
C VAL A 102 4.27 -4.69 -12.74
N ASP A 103 3.50 -3.80 -13.35
CA ASP A 103 3.21 -3.86 -14.79
C ASP A 103 4.43 -3.38 -15.58
N TRP A 104 5.35 -4.32 -15.84
CA TRP A 104 6.59 -4.05 -16.57
C TRP A 104 6.37 -3.66 -18.03
N ASP A 105 5.23 -4.04 -18.61
CA ASP A 105 4.83 -3.69 -19.98
C ASP A 105 4.25 -2.28 -20.07
N SER A 106 4.01 -1.64 -18.93
CA SER A 106 3.56 -0.25 -18.88
C SER A 106 4.53 0.69 -19.59
N PRO A 107 4.04 1.65 -20.38
CA PRO A 107 4.88 2.70 -20.94
C PRO A 107 5.72 3.46 -19.89
N ALA A 108 5.28 3.48 -18.64
CA ALA A 108 6.04 4.07 -17.53
C ALA A 108 7.31 3.29 -17.19
N CYS A 109 7.34 2.00 -17.47
CA CYS A 109 8.46 1.08 -17.22
C CYS A 109 9.32 0.81 -18.46
N GLN A 110 9.22 1.63 -19.50
CA GLN A 110 9.99 1.41 -20.74
C GLN A 110 11.48 1.25 -20.50
N GLY A 111 12.02 0.07 -20.81
CA GLY A 111 13.42 -0.28 -20.59
C GLY A 111 13.79 -0.61 -19.14
N ILE A 112 12.77 -0.80 -18.29
CA ILE A 112 12.92 -1.15 -16.88
C ILE A 112 12.21 -2.50 -16.67
N ASP A 113 12.94 -3.46 -16.11
CA ASP A 113 12.44 -4.74 -15.66
C ASP A 113 13.00 -5.10 -14.29
N LEU A 114 12.62 -6.22 -13.72
CA LEU A 114 13.11 -6.66 -12.42
C LEU A 114 14.63 -6.88 -12.43
N ALA A 115 15.19 -7.39 -13.53
CA ALA A 115 16.64 -7.61 -13.64
C ALA A 115 17.41 -6.28 -13.67
N TYR A 116 16.88 -5.27 -14.39
CA TYR A 116 17.40 -3.92 -14.35
C TYR A 116 17.38 -3.35 -12.93
N MET A 117 16.24 -3.49 -12.23
CA MET A 117 16.07 -2.98 -10.86
C MET A 117 17.05 -3.64 -9.89
N LYS A 118 17.19 -4.96 -9.93
CA LYS A 118 18.16 -5.71 -9.11
C LYS A 118 19.59 -5.25 -9.35
N LYS A 119 19.94 -4.91 -10.59
CA LYS A 119 21.28 -4.47 -10.97
C LYS A 119 21.60 -3.04 -10.56
N HIS A 120 20.62 -2.14 -10.68
CA HIS A 120 20.85 -0.68 -10.57
C HIS A 120 20.30 -0.08 -9.27
N GLY A 121 19.40 -0.77 -8.57
CA GLY A 121 18.79 -0.35 -7.32
C GLY A 121 17.65 0.68 -7.48
N TYR A 122 17.62 1.41 -8.59
CA TYR A 122 16.56 2.38 -8.86
C TYR A 122 16.42 2.68 -10.35
N ALA A 123 15.24 3.15 -10.73
CA ALA A 123 14.98 3.68 -12.07
C ALA A 123 13.98 4.83 -12.00
N ARG A 124 14.17 5.84 -12.85
CA ARG A 124 13.15 6.87 -13.04
C ARG A 124 12.11 6.35 -14.03
N LEU A 125 10.84 6.35 -13.62
CA LEU A 125 9.73 6.00 -14.50
C LEU A 125 9.61 6.98 -15.66
N THR A 126 9.26 6.47 -16.84
CA THR A 126 9.07 7.24 -18.07
C THR A 126 7.69 7.88 -18.08
N VAL A 127 7.49 8.86 -17.20
CA VAL A 127 6.23 9.60 -17.09
C VAL A 127 6.52 11.07 -17.32
N GLY A 128 6.10 11.58 -18.47
CA GLY A 128 6.40 12.95 -18.89
C GLY A 128 7.89 13.20 -19.08
N THR A 129 8.27 14.45 -19.33
CA THR A 129 9.67 14.89 -19.38
C THR A 129 10.05 15.56 -18.07
N LYS A 130 11.38 15.73 -17.84
CA LYS A 130 11.88 16.45 -16.68
C LYS A 130 11.31 17.86 -16.55
N ASP A 131 11.15 18.52 -17.70
CA ASP A 131 10.80 19.95 -17.77
C ASP A 131 9.31 20.18 -18.12
N ASN A 132 8.57 19.13 -18.49
CA ASN A 132 7.17 19.24 -18.88
C ASN A 132 6.36 18.04 -18.40
N ARG A 133 6.14 17.99 -17.11
CA ARG A 133 5.22 17.02 -16.50
C ARG A 133 4.02 17.75 -15.90
N ALA A 134 2.99 17.90 -16.69
CA ALA A 134 1.68 18.33 -16.22
C ALA A 134 0.67 17.23 -16.57
N PRO A 135 0.35 16.32 -15.64
CA PRO A 135 -0.66 15.30 -15.88
C PRO A 135 -1.96 15.93 -16.34
N HIS A 136 -2.57 15.35 -17.37
CA HIS A 136 -3.87 15.83 -17.92
C HIS A 136 -3.85 17.27 -18.45
N LYS A 137 -2.70 17.84 -18.79
CA LYS A 137 -2.58 19.15 -19.42
C LYS A 137 -3.44 19.26 -20.67
N GLU A 138 -3.57 18.19 -21.43
CA GLU A 138 -4.37 18.09 -22.65
C GLU A 138 -5.85 17.78 -22.36
N GLY A 139 -6.29 17.81 -21.11
CA GLY A 139 -7.67 17.51 -20.71
C GLY A 139 -8.06 16.02 -20.84
N ASN A 140 -7.11 15.14 -21.03
CA ASN A 140 -7.31 13.70 -21.22
C ASN A 140 -7.48 12.95 -19.89
N PHE A 141 -8.47 13.32 -19.10
CA PHE A 141 -8.78 12.63 -17.86
C PHE A 141 -9.36 11.24 -18.13
N PRO A 142 -8.96 10.20 -17.39
CA PRO A 142 -9.50 8.85 -17.52
C PRO A 142 -10.86 8.72 -16.82
N THR A 143 -11.80 9.57 -17.23
CA THR A 143 -13.17 9.63 -16.71
C THR A 143 -14.16 9.47 -17.84
N PRO A 144 -15.41 9.06 -17.59
CA PRO A 144 -16.44 8.95 -18.64
C PRO A 144 -16.65 10.22 -19.46
N SER A 145 -16.51 11.40 -18.85
CA SER A 145 -16.63 12.70 -19.53
C SER A 145 -15.34 13.16 -20.21
N GLY A 146 -14.21 12.53 -19.95
CA GLY A 146 -12.88 12.98 -20.37
C GLY A 146 -12.42 14.25 -19.67
N LYS A 147 -13.12 14.71 -18.62
CA LYS A 147 -12.85 15.94 -17.87
C LYS A 147 -12.59 15.62 -16.40
N CYS A 148 -12.01 16.56 -15.68
CA CYS A 148 -11.93 16.47 -14.22
C CYS A 148 -13.36 16.44 -13.64
N GLU A 149 -13.71 15.34 -13.00
CA GLU A 149 -15.03 15.14 -12.38
C GLU A 149 -14.95 15.37 -10.87
N PHE A 150 -15.66 16.35 -10.38
CA PHE A 150 -15.79 16.65 -8.94
C PHE A 150 -16.82 15.73 -8.26
N ARG A 151 -17.64 15.02 -9.05
CA ARG A 151 -18.65 14.07 -8.57
C ARG A 151 -18.48 12.76 -9.30
N VAL A 152 -18.29 11.68 -8.55
CA VAL A 152 -18.24 10.32 -9.08
C VAL A 152 -19.67 9.83 -9.31
N VAL A 153 -20.05 9.65 -10.57
CA VAL A 153 -21.37 9.12 -10.94
C VAL A 153 -21.45 7.65 -10.52
N GLY A 154 -22.45 7.29 -9.72
CA GLY A 154 -22.64 5.93 -9.22
C GLY A 154 -22.03 5.63 -7.85
N ALA A 155 -21.20 6.49 -7.30
CA ALA A 155 -20.75 6.39 -5.92
C ALA A 155 -21.86 6.91 -4.98
N LYS A 156 -22.88 6.10 -4.75
CA LYS A 156 -24.02 6.49 -3.88
C LYS A 156 -23.62 6.72 -2.43
N ASN A 157 -22.51 6.13 -1.98
CA ASN A 157 -22.03 6.22 -0.60
C ASN A 157 -20.50 6.25 -0.56
N PHE A 158 -19.87 7.07 -1.42
CA PHE A 158 -18.44 7.29 -1.31
C PHE A 158 -18.19 8.09 -0.04
N VAL A 159 -17.88 7.39 0.99
CA VAL A 159 -17.42 7.96 2.24
C VAL A 159 -15.94 7.63 2.34
N ALA A 160 -15.11 8.59 2.04
CA ALA A 160 -13.71 8.49 2.34
C ALA A 160 -13.54 8.52 3.87
N GLY A 161 -13.45 7.33 4.46
CA GLY A 161 -13.04 7.06 5.84
C GLY A 161 -13.16 8.20 6.86
N PRO A 162 -12.06 8.63 7.48
CA PRO A 162 -12.09 9.65 8.54
C PRO A 162 -12.56 11.04 8.09
N PHE A 163 -12.63 11.30 6.79
CA PHE A 163 -13.17 12.57 6.28
C PHE A 163 -14.71 12.67 6.37
N ARG A 164 -15.41 11.56 6.55
CA ARG A 164 -16.87 11.60 6.70
C ARG A 164 -17.30 12.50 7.84
N GLN A 165 -16.66 12.39 8.99
CA GLN A 165 -17.05 13.14 10.17
C GLN A 165 -16.62 14.61 10.09
N MET A 166 -15.53 14.92 9.40
CA MET A 166 -15.19 16.31 9.09
C MET A 166 -16.23 16.97 8.19
N TYR A 167 -16.87 16.20 7.30
CA TYR A 167 -17.87 16.70 6.36
C TYR A 167 -19.32 16.52 6.83
N GLU A 168 -19.62 15.63 7.77
CA GLU A 168 -20.96 15.52 8.37
C GLU A 168 -21.33 16.74 9.23
N GLY A 169 -20.32 17.50 9.73
CA GLY A 169 -20.52 18.81 10.33
C GLY A 169 -20.70 19.95 9.32
N PHE A 170 -20.39 19.71 8.03
CA PHE A 170 -20.53 20.68 6.96
C PHE A 170 -21.68 20.25 6.05
N GLN A 171 -22.88 20.69 6.40
CA GLN A 171 -24.04 20.58 5.50
C GLN A 171 -24.10 21.84 4.63
N PRO A 172 -23.81 21.76 3.31
CA PRO A 172 -23.97 22.91 2.44
C PRO A 172 -25.44 23.35 2.47
N GLY A 173 -25.71 24.52 3.00
CA GLY A 173 -27.05 25.09 3.03
C GLY A 173 -27.71 25.18 4.42
N GLN A 174 -26.97 25.03 5.49
CA GLN A 174 -27.36 25.37 6.85
C GLN A 174 -26.57 26.59 7.36
N ASP A 175 -26.60 27.68 6.60
CA ASP A 175 -26.26 29.04 7.08
C ASP A 175 -27.55 29.81 7.31
#